data_0b5735eae152d707266d56e33d05354f
#
_entry.id   0b5735eae152d707266d56e33d05354f
#
_cell.length_a   1.000
_cell.length_b   1.000
_cell.length_c   1.000
_cell.angle_alpha   90.00
_cell.angle_beta   90.00
_cell.angle_gamma   90.00
#
_symmetry.space_group_name_H-M   'P 1'
#
loop_
_entity.id
_entity.type
_entity.pdbx_description
1 polymer ?
#
loop_
_entity_poly.entity_id
_entity_poly.type
_entity_poly.pdbx_seq_one_letter_code
_entity_poly.pdbx_strand_id
1 'polypeptide(L)'
;MTIAEVSKKYDLTADTLRYYERIGLITGVPRNKNRIRNYDEKSCKRIEFIKCMRNAGVEIEILIEYMTLLDKGKTTVEDRKKLLEEQREKLLEKQKNINETIDRLNYKIEIYEDISSGKRKDFTEI
;
A
#
# COMPACT_ATOMS: atom_id res chain seq x y z
N MET A 1 9.19 -9.41 -18.32
CA MET A 1 9.54 -10.27 -17.16
C MET A 1 8.53 -11.39 -17.00
N THR A 2 8.97 -12.54 -16.55
CA THR A 2 8.07 -13.65 -16.19
C THR A 2 7.38 -13.36 -14.86
N ILE A 3 6.30 -14.11 -14.58
CA ILE A 3 5.60 -13.99 -13.29
C ILE A 3 6.54 -14.32 -12.11
N ALA A 4 7.44 -15.27 -12.29
CA ALA A 4 8.42 -15.64 -11.25
C ALA A 4 9.40 -14.50 -10.97
N GLU A 5 9.87 -13.82 -12.00
CA GLU A 5 10.76 -12.66 -11.88
C GLU A 5 10.06 -11.48 -11.20
N VAL A 6 8.82 -11.20 -11.57
CA VAL A 6 8.02 -10.13 -10.97
C VAL A 6 7.71 -10.44 -9.50
N SER A 7 7.34 -11.69 -9.21
CA SER A 7 7.09 -12.16 -7.86
C SER A 7 8.30 -11.92 -6.95
N LYS A 8 9.47 -12.25 -7.42
CA LYS A 8 10.72 -12.05 -6.69
C LYS A 8 11.05 -10.57 -6.51
N LYS A 9 10.95 -9.79 -7.59
CA LYS A 9 11.32 -8.37 -7.59
C LYS A 9 10.46 -7.54 -6.64
N TYR A 10 9.16 -7.80 -6.62
CA TYR A 10 8.21 -7.00 -5.83
C TYR A 10 7.73 -7.68 -4.56
N ASP A 11 8.28 -8.84 -4.25
CA ASP A 11 7.89 -9.61 -3.06
C ASP A 11 6.38 -9.85 -2.97
N LEU A 12 5.81 -10.33 -4.08
CA LEU A 12 4.41 -10.72 -4.20
C LEU A 12 4.37 -12.15 -4.71
N THR A 13 3.47 -12.98 -4.17
CA THR A 13 3.34 -14.35 -4.65
C THR A 13 2.77 -14.37 -6.07
N ALA A 14 3.11 -15.41 -6.83
CA ALA A 14 2.53 -15.62 -8.16
C ALA A 14 1.00 -15.72 -8.09
N ASP A 15 0.47 -16.34 -7.04
CA ASP A 15 -0.98 -16.45 -6.82
C ASP A 15 -1.62 -15.07 -6.60
N THR A 16 -0.98 -14.19 -5.85
CA THR A 16 -1.44 -12.82 -5.67
C THR A 16 -1.48 -12.06 -6.99
N LEU A 17 -0.43 -12.20 -7.82
CA LEU A 17 -0.38 -11.56 -9.13
C LEU A 17 -1.49 -12.06 -10.06
N ARG A 18 -1.76 -13.38 -10.07
CA ARG A 18 -2.87 -13.97 -10.83
C ARG A 18 -4.21 -13.47 -10.31
N TYR A 19 -4.36 -13.37 -9.00
CA TYR A 19 -5.57 -12.85 -8.35
C TYR A 19 -5.81 -11.39 -8.76
N TYR A 20 -4.79 -10.54 -8.73
CA TYR A 20 -4.89 -9.14 -9.13
C TYR A 20 -5.32 -8.99 -10.59
N GLU A 21 -4.84 -9.84 -11.48
CA GLU A 21 -5.28 -9.86 -12.88
C GLU A 21 -6.75 -10.28 -12.98
N ARG A 22 -7.14 -11.32 -12.24
CA ARG A 22 -8.51 -11.84 -12.25
C ARG A 22 -9.54 -10.82 -11.77
N ILE A 23 -9.24 -10.03 -10.76
CA ILE A 23 -10.17 -9.02 -10.21
C ILE A 23 -10.12 -7.69 -10.94
N GLY A 24 -9.31 -7.56 -11.98
CA GLY A 24 -9.21 -6.34 -12.77
C GLY A 24 -8.31 -5.26 -12.19
N LEU A 25 -7.52 -5.57 -11.18
CA LEU A 25 -6.55 -4.64 -10.62
C LEU A 25 -5.35 -4.46 -11.53
N ILE A 26 -4.92 -5.53 -12.18
CA ILE A 26 -3.88 -5.51 -13.20
C ILE A 26 -4.51 -5.94 -14.52
N THR A 27 -4.39 -5.09 -15.55
CA THR A 27 -4.99 -5.33 -16.87
C THR A 27 -3.93 -5.19 -17.95
N GLY A 28 -4.18 -5.83 -19.10
CA GLY A 28 -3.34 -5.66 -20.27
C GLY A 28 -1.93 -6.21 -20.15
N VAL A 29 -1.72 -7.22 -19.31
CA VAL A 29 -0.42 -7.90 -19.24
C VAL A 29 -0.19 -8.63 -20.55
N PRO A 30 0.89 -8.28 -21.32
CA PRO A 30 1.19 -8.96 -22.56
C PRO A 30 1.47 -10.45 -22.37
N ARG A 31 1.18 -11.23 -23.38
CA ARG A 31 1.52 -12.66 -23.39
C ARG A 31 2.44 -12.96 -24.55
N ASN A 32 3.36 -13.90 -24.36
CA ASN A 32 4.26 -14.33 -25.41
C ASN A 32 3.57 -15.29 -26.40
N LYS A 33 4.30 -15.84 -27.35
CA LYS A 33 3.79 -16.77 -28.37
C LYS A 33 3.13 -18.01 -27.76
N ASN A 34 3.57 -18.43 -26.57
CA ASN A 34 3.04 -19.59 -25.86
C ASN A 34 1.92 -19.22 -24.88
N ARG A 35 1.37 -18.01 -25.00
CA ARG A 35 0.33 -17.44 -24.12
C ARG A 35 0.74 -17.33 -22.67
N ILE A 36 2.04 -17.26 -22.40
CA ILE A 36 2.60 -17.07 -21.06
C ILE A 36 2.73 -15.58 -20.79
N ARG A 37 2.37 -15.14 -19.57
CA ARG A 37 2.48 -13.74 -19.16
C ARG A 37 3.90 -13.21 -19.33
N ASN A 38 4.01 -12.05 -19.94
CA ASN A 38 5.26 -11.32 -20.11
C ASN A 38 5.06 -9.89 -19.64
N TYR A 39 5.34 -9.65 -18.36
CA TYR A 39 5.12 -8.35 -17.73
C TYR A 39 6.07 -7.31 -18.34
N ASP A 40 5.48 -6.29 -18.96
CA ASP A 40 6.23 -5.18 -19.54
C ASP A 40 6.51 -4.09 -18.51
N GLU A 41 7.19 -3.03 -18.91
CA GLU A 41 7.53 -1.92 -18.01
C GLU A 41 6.29 -1.24 -17.45
N LYS A 42 5.26 -1.06 -18.25
CA LYS A 42 3.98 -0.47 -17.83
C LYS A 42 3.33 -1.32 -16.74
N SER A 43 3.28 -2.63 -16.93
CA SER A 43 2.73 -3.57 -15.95
C SER A 43 3.52 -3.54 -14.66
N CYS A 44 4.85 -3.51 -14.74
CA CYS A 44 5.72 -3.47 -13.56
C CYS A 44 5.54 -2.17 -12.75
N LYS A 45 5.41 -1.03 -13.42
CA LYS A 45 5.16 0.25 -12.74
C LYS A 45 3.81 0.24 -12.00
N ARG A 46 2.79 -0.35 -12.61
CA ARG A 46 1.48 -0.48 -11.97
C ARG A 46 1.54 -1.39 -10.74
N ILE A 47 2.25 -2.49 -10.85
CA ILE A 47 2.45 -3.42 -9.72
C ILE A 47 3.18 -2.72 -8.57
N GLU A 48 4.22 -1.97 -8.86
CA GLU A 48 4.97 -1.21 -7.86
C GLU A 48 4.07 -0.22 -7.12
N PHE A 49 3.25 0.53 -7.86
CA PHE A 49 2.29 1.46 -7.29
C PHE A 49 1.27 0.74 -6.40
N ILE A 50 0.68 -0.35 -6.90
CA ILE A 50 -0.30 -1.15 -6.15
C ILE A 50 0.30 -1.65 -4.84
N LYS A 51 1.51 -2.21 -4.90
CA LYS A 51 2.20 -2.71 -3.70
C LYS A 51 2.39 -1.60 -2.68
N CYS A 52 2.88 -0.44 -3.11
CA CYS A 52 3.08 0.71 -2.24
C CYS A 52 1.78 1.14 -1.56
N MET A 53 0.70 1.26 -2.33
CA MET A 53 -0.60 1.68 -1.80
C MET A 53 -1.20 0.64 -0.87
N ARG A 54 -1.09 -0.64 -1.20
CA ARG A 54 -1.58 -1.72 -0.34
C ARG A 54 -0.82 -1.79 0.98
N ASN A 55 0.47 -1.59 0.96
CA ASN A 55 1.28 -1.55 2.19
C ASN A 55 0.86 -0.40 3.11
N ALA A 56 0.40 0.70 2.55
CA ALA A 56 -0.12 1.83 3.33
C ALA A 56 -1.58 1.65 3.76
N GLY A 57 -2.24 0.57 3.34
CA GLY A 57 -3.61 0.25 3.72
C GLY A 57 -4.69 0.82 2.81
N VAL A 58 -4.34 1.27 1.59
CA VAL A 58 -5.34 1.69 0.60
C VAL A 58 -6.13 0.47 0.14
N GLU A 59 -7.45 0.58 0.12
CA GLU A 59 -8.34 -0.51 -0.22
C GLU A 59 -8.22 -0.95 -1.68
N ILE A 60 -8.37 -2.27 -1.92
CA ILE A 60 -8.29 -2.84 -3.27
C ILE A 60 -9.32 -2.22 -4.22
N GLU A 61 -10.53 -1.98 -3.74
CA GLU A 61 -11.63 -1.40 -4.53
C GLU A 61 -11.25 -0.02 -5.09
N ILE A 62 -10.57 0.79 -4.30
CA ILE A 62 -10.10 2.11 -4.70
C ILE A 62 -9.03 1.97 -5.79
N LEU A 63 -8.13 1.02 -5.65
CA LEU A 63 -7.08 0.77 -6.64
C LEU A 63 -7.64 0.24 -7.96
N ILE A 64 -8.67 -0.60 -7.91
CA ILE A 64 -9.38 -1.09 -9.11
C ILE A 64 -10.03 0.11 -9.82
N GLU A 65 -10.71 0.98 -9.08
CA GLU A 65 -11.33 2.18 -9.65
C GLU A 65 -10.28 3.07 -10.32
N TYR A 66 -9.15 3.31 -9.64
CA TYR A 66 -8.06 4.11 -10.19
C TYR A 66 -7.51 3.50 -11.49
N MET A 67 -7.25 2.20 -11.50
CA MET A 67 -6.73 1.51 -12.69
C MET A 67 -7.73 1.50 -13.83
N THR A 68 -9.02 1.36 -13.53
CA THR A 68 -10.10 1.44 -14.53
C THR A 68 -10.11 2.83 -15.17
N LEU A 69 -10.02 3.88 -14.38
CA LEU A 69 -9.96 5.26 -14.88
C LEU A 69 -8.70 5.48 -15.72
N LEU A 70 -7.56 4.98 -15.27
CA LEU A 70 -6.30 5.08 -15.98
C LEU A 70 -6.38 4.44 -17.37
N ASP A 71 -7.03 3.28 -17.47
CA ASP A 71 -7.22 2.57 -18.75
C ASP A 71 -8.18 3.32 -19.70
N LYS A 72 -9.06 4.17 -19.19
CA LYS A 72 -9.92 5.04 -20.00
C LYS A 72 -9.17 6.21 -20.62
N GLY A 73 -7.98 6.54 -20.13
CA GLY A 73 -7.09 7.52 -20.74
C GLY A 73 -7.31 8.97 -20.31
N LYS A 74 -7.02 9.89 -21.24
CA LYS A 74 -6.88 11.33 -20.96
C LYS A 74 -8.12 12.01 -20.37
N THR A 75 -9.30 11.50 -20.65
CA THR A 75 -10.56 12.12 -20.18
C THR A 75 -10.79 11.94 -18.68
N THR A 76 -9.98 11.10 -18.03
CA THR A 76 -10.12 10.77 -16.61
C THR A 76 -9.06 11.40 -15.71
N VAL A 77 -8.22 12.28 -16.24
CA VAL A 77 -7.10 12.88 -15.48
C VAL A 77 -7.59 13.56 -14.19
N GLU A 78 -8.63 14.39 -14.29
CA GLU A 78 -9.16 15.09 -13.10
C GLU A 78 -9.80 14.13 -12.11
N ASP A 79 -10.53 13.12 -12.58
CA ASP A 79 -11.15 12.11 -11.72
C ASP A 79 -10.07 11.29 -10.97
N ARG A 80 -9.00 10.92 -11.66
CA ARG A 80 -7.87 10.20 -11.05
C ARG A 80 -7.16 11.05 -9.99
N LYS A 81 -6.92 12.31 -10.31
CA LYS A 81 -6.29 13.26 -9.39
C LYS A 81 -7.12 13.39 -8.11
N LYS A 82 -8.42 13.58 -8.26
CA LYS A 82 -9.35 13.70 -7.13
C LYS A 82 -9.31 12.45 -6.24
N LEU A 83 -9.32 11.27 -6.85
CA LEU A 83 -9.26 10.00 -6.14
C LEU A 83 -7.96 9.89 -5.32
N LEU A 84 -6.83 10.28 -5.90
CA LEU A 84 -5.54 10.27 -5.21
C LEU A 84 -5.49 11.30 -4.07
N GLU A 85 -6.07 12.47 -4.27
CA GLU A 85 -6.17 13.49 -3.22
C GLU A 85 -6.98 13.00 -2.03
N GLU A 86 -8.10 12.33 -2.28
CA GLU A 86 -8.93 11.74 -1.23
C GLU A 86 -8.16 10.68 -0.43
N GLN A 87 -7.37 9.84 -1.11
CA GLN A 87 -6.54 8.84 -0.43
C GLN A 87 -5.43 9.48 0.38
N ARG A 88 -4.82 10.54 -0.13
CA ARG A 88 -3.81 11.30 0.61
C ARG A 88 -4.36 11.84 1.92
N GLU A 89 -5.57 12.42 1.88
CA GLU A 89 -6.21 12.95 3.09
C GLU A 89 -6.45 11.85 4.14
N LYS A 90 -6.89 10.68 3.71
CA LYS A 90 -7.06 9.53 4.60
C LYS A 90 -5.75 9.08 5.22
N LEU A 91 -4.67 9.06 4.45
CA LEU A 91 -3.34 8.68 4.95
C LEU A 91 -2.79 9.73 5.92
N LEU A 92 -3.01 11.01 5.67
CA LEU A 92 -2.61 12.08 6.58
C LEU A 92 -3.33 11.96 7.93
N GLU A 93 -4.60 11.59 7.93
CA GLU A 93 -5.35 11.35 9.16
C GLU A 93 -4.79 10.15 9.92
N LYS A 94 -4.47 9.06 9.23
CA LYS A 94 -3.83 7.89 9.84
C LYS A 94 -2.47 8.24 10.43
N GLN A 95 -1.70 9.04 9.73
CA GLN A 95 -0.39 9.51 10.18
C GLN A 95 -0.51 10.29 11.50
N LYS A 96 -1.48 11.20 11.57
CA LYS A 96 -1.76 11.95 12.78
C LYS A 96 -2.09 11.03 13.96
N ASN A 97 -2.97 10.05 13.73
CA ASN A 97 -3.38 9.09 14.76
C ASN A 97 -2.20 8.24 15.23
N ILE A 98 -1.35 7.81 14.31
CA ILE A 98 -0.14 7.04 14.63
C ILE A 98 0.81 7.87 15.47
N ASN A 99 1.03 9.14 15.11
CA ASN A 99 1.89 10.04 15.87
C ASN A 99 1.39 10.23 17.30
N GLU A 100 0.09 10.40 17.48
CA GLU A 100 -0.53 10.50 18.81
C GLU A 100 -0.32 9.22 19.64
N THR A 101 -0.40 8.06 18.99
CA THR A 101 -0.15 6.77 19.66
C THR A 101 1.32 6.65 20.05
N ILE A 102 2.23 7.07 19.20
CA ILE A 102 3.68 7.06 19.50
C ILE A 102 3.96 7.95 20.71
N ASP A 103 3.33 9.13 20.77
CA ASP A 103 3.49 10.04 21.90
C ASP A 103 3.04 9.39 23.21
N ARG A 104 1.93 8.66 23.18
CA ARG A 104 1.44 7.93 24.36
C ARG A 104 2.39 6.80 24.77
N LEU A 105 2.96 6.09 23.81
CA LEU A 105 3.96 5.06 24.08
C LEU A 105 5.22 5.66 24.71
N ASN A 106 5.70 6.77 24.16
CA ASN A 106 6.87 7.46 24.68
C ASN A 106 6.63 7.92 26.14
N TYR A 107 5.45 8.43 26.43
CA TYR A 107 5.08 8.82 27.78
C TYR A 107 5.13 7.63 28.76
N LYS A 108 4.56 6.49 28.37
CA LYS A 108 4.61 5.28 29.19
C LYS A 108 6.01 4.73 29.39
N ILE A 109 6.81 4.73 28.34
CA ILE A 109 8.21 4.29 28.38
C ILE A 109 9.00 5.16 29.37
N GLU A 110 8.77 6.47 29.34
CA GLU A 110 9.39 7.41 30.28
C GLU A 110 9.03 7.09 31.72
N ILE A 111 7.76 6.74 32.01
CA ILE A 111 7.33 6.29 33.34
C ILE A 111 8.13 5.06 33.77
N TYR A 112 8.29 4.07 32.92
CA TYR A 112 9.05 2.85 33.23
C TYR A 112 10.54 3.13 33.44
N GLU A 113 11.11 4.04 32.68
CA GLU A 113 12.50 4.48 32.86
C GLU A 113 12.68 5.14 34.23
N ASP A 114 11.73 5.98 34.65
CA ASP A 114 11.75 6.62 35.94
C ASP A 114 11.63 5.60 37.09
N ILE A 115 10.81 4.58 36.94
CA ILE A 115 10.71 3.49 37.90
C ILE A 115 12.02 2.71 37.99
N SER A 116 12.60 2.34 36.86
CA SER A 116 13.86 1.57 36.78
C SER A 116 15.03 2.34 37.39
N SER A 117 15.05 3.67 37.27
CA SER A 117 16.11 4.53 37.82
C SER A 117 15.85 4.93 39.29
N GLY A 118 14.74 4.51 39.88
CA GLY A 118 14.38 4.82 41.25
C GLY A 118 13.75 6.19 41.45
N LYS A 119 13.46 6.93 40.38
CA LYS A 119 12.81 8.26 40.47
C LYS A 119 11.33 8.18 40.77
N ARG A 120 10.69 7.04 40.49
CA ARG A 120 9.26 6.83 40.68
C ARG A 120 9.01 5.46 41.29
N LYS A 121 8.16 5.43 42.32
CA LYS A 121 7.79 4.20 43.03
C LYS A 121 6.33 3.79 42.83
N ASP A 122 5.54 4.64 42.21
CA ASP A 122 4.11 4.40 41.96
C ASP A 122 3.93 3.60 40.68
N PHE A 123 3.23 2.45 40.81
CA PHE A 123 2.92 1.55 39.71
C PHE A 123 1.46 1.58 39.28
N THR A 124 0.62 2.39 39.96
CA THR A 124 -0.85 2.32 39.81
C THR A 124 -1.34 2.90 38.45
N GLU A 125 -0.57 3.76 37.82
CA GLU A 125 -0.94 4.45 36.56
C GLU A 125 -0.26 3.85 35.33
N ILE A 126 0.38 2.73 35.49
CA ILE A 126 1.03 2.05 34.37
C ILE A 126 -0.01 1.22 33.62
#